data_a989a4375329ed11828a839bd92d5763
#
_entry.id   a989a4375329ed11828a839bd92d5763
#
_cell.length_a   1.000
_cell.length_b   1.000
_cell.length_c   1.000
_cell.angle_alpha   90.00
_cell.angle_beta   90.00
_cell.angle_gamma   90.00
#
_symmetry.space_group_name_H-M   'P 1'
#
loop_
_entity.id
_entity.type
_entity.pdbx_description
1 polymer ?
#
loop_
_entity_poly.entity_id
_entity_poly.type
_entity_poly.pdbx_seq_one_letter_code
_entity_poly.pdbx_strand_id
1 'polypeptide(L)'
;MPDQKSKAILNDIGTEELGHLEMVGSIVHQLTRNASIEEIEKAGLSPYYTDHGVDVYPQAASGMPFNANCLACKGDVIANLQEDLAAEQKARATYEKLIDLCRDEPDVVDPLRFLRQREIVHFQRFGEALRGVQDKLAEKKFYMNCDNMQNSDCGCNKDND
;
A
#
# COMPACT_ATOMS: atom_id res chain seq x y z
N MET A 1 -11.74 -9.73 0.53
CA MET A 1 -12.48 -8.59 -0.05
C MET A 1 -13.76 -9.09 -0.69
N PRO A 2 -14.95 -8.77 -0.18
CA PRO A 2 -16.21 -9.27 -0.76
C PRO A 2 -16.62 -8.53 -2.03
N ASP A 3 -16.13 -7.31 -2.24
CA ASP A 3 -16.43 -6.51 -3.43
C ASP A 3 -15.40 -6.78 -4.54
N GLN A 4 -15.88 -7.20 -5.73
CA GLN A 4 -15.01 -7.56 -6.85
C GLN A 4 -14.17 -6.38 -7.36
N LYS A 5 -14.74 -5.16 -7.35
CA LYS A 5 -14.02 -3.96 -7.78
C LYS A 5 -12.86 -3.65 -6.82
N SER A 6 -13.12 -3.67 -5.52
CA SER A 6 -12.08 -3.46 -4.50
C SER A 6 -11.01 -4.55 -4.55
N LYS A 7 -11.41 -5.81 -4.80
CA LYS A 7 -10.46 -6.91 -4.98
C LYS A 7 -9.55 -6.70 -6.20
N ALA A 8 -10.10 -6.26 -7.33
CA ALA A 8 -9.33 -5.97 -8.54
C ALA A 8 -8.33 -4.82 -8.30
N ILE A 9 -8.75 -3.74 -7.65
CA ILE A 9 -7.88 -2.61 -7.30
C ILE A 9 -6.73 -3.04 -6.39
N LEU A 10 -7.01 -3.82 -5.34
CA LEU A 10 -5.98 -4.35 -4.44
C LEU A 10 -4.97 -5.23 -5.16
N ASN A 11 -5.42 -6.13 -6.03
CA ASN A 11 -4.52 -7.00 -6.78
C ASN A 11 -3.64 -6.20 -7.75
N ASP A 12 -4.20 -5.21 -8.40
CA ASP A 12 -3.50 -4.38 -9.38
C ASP A 12 -2.44 -3.50 -8.69
N ILE A 13 -2.83 -2.78 -7.65
CA ILE A 13 -1.90 -1.97 -6.85
C ILE A 13 -0.84 -2.86 -6.19
N GLY A 14 -1.23 -3.96 -5.56
CA GLY A 14 -0.27 -4.88 -4.94
C GLY A 14 0.75 -5.47 -5.92
N THR A 15 0.36 -5.70 -7.17
CA THR A 15 1.29 -6.12 -8.23
C THR A 15 2.26 -4.98 -8.58
N GLU A 16 1.78 -3.75 -8.65
CA GLU A 16 2.61 -2.57 -8.91
C GLU A 16 3.61 -2.33 -7.75
N GLU A 17 3.20 -2.53 -6.50
CA GLU A 17 4.07 -2.40 -5.33
C GLU A 17 5.24 -3.39 -5.32
N LEU A 18 5.09 -4.58 -5.89
CA LEU A 18 6.23 -5.48 -6.09
C LEU A 18 7.26 -4.88 -7.05
N GLY A 19 6.82 -4.17 -8.08
CA GLY A 19 7.70 -3.40 -8.96
C GLY A 19 8.39 -2.23 -8.24
N HIS A 20 7.68 -1.53 -7.36
CA HIS A 20 8.25 -0.46 -6.53
C HIS A 20 9.34 -1.01 -5.59
N LEU A 21 9.10 -2.15 -4.96
CA LEU A 21 10.10 -2.85 -4.14
C LEU A 21 11.35 -3.18 -4.95
N GLU A 22 11.19 -3.70 -6.17
CA GLU A 22 12.32 -4.00 -7.07
C GLU A 22 13.10 -2.74 -7.46
N MET A 23 12.41 -1.63 -7.76
CA MET A 23 13.06 -0.35 -8.08
C MET A 23 13.90 0.17 -6.90
N VAL A 24 13.34 0.19 -5.68
CA VAL A 24 14.08 0.60 -4.48
C VAL A 24 15.25 -0.33 -4.21
N GLY A 25 15.05 -1.64 -4.31
CA GLY A 25 16.10 -2.64 -4.16
C GLY A 25 17.23 -2.47 -5.16
N SER A 26 16.90 -2.14 -6.42
CA SER A 26 17.89 -1.86 -7.48
C SER A 26 18.70 -0.61 -7.19
N ILE A 27 18.08 0.46 -6.69
CA ILE A 27 18.78 1.70 -6.28
C ILE A 27 19.77 1.36 -5.15
N VAL A 28 19.33 0.69 -4.10
CA VAL A 28 20.17 0.29 -2.96
C VAL A 28 21.33 -0.58 -3.43
N HIS A 29 21.05 -1.58 -4.27
CA HIS A 29 22.10 -2.45 -4.83
C HIS A 29 23.13 -1.64 -5.63
N GLN A 30 22.70 -0.76 -6.51
CA GLN A 30 23.64 0.04 -7.32
C GLN A 30 24.52 0.97 -6.49
N LEU A 31 23.95 1.55 -5.44
CA LEU A 31 24.68 2.44 -4.53
C LEU A 31 25.71 1.68 -3.65
N THR A 32 25.46 0.43 -3.34
CA THR A 32 26.21 -0.29 -2.31
C THR A 32 26.99 -1.52 -2.81
N ARG A 33 26.80 -1.96 -4.07
CA ARG A 33 27.41 -3.18 -4.63
C ARG A 33 28.94 -3.26 -4.56
N ASN A 34 29.62 -2.13 -4.45
CA ASN A 34 31.07 -2.07 -4.36
C ASN A 34 31.57 -1.68 -2.96
N ALA A 35 30.64 -1.48 -2.00
CA ALA A 35 30.99 -1.13 -0.64
C ALA A 35 31.55 -2.37 0.10
N SER A 36 32.68 -2.21 0.75
CA SER A 36 33.23 -3.23 1.64
C SER A 36 32.45 -3.29 2.96
N ILE A 37 32.56 -4.41 3.67
CA ILE A 37 31.97 -4.56 5.01
C ILE A 37 32.48 -3.45 5.93
N GLU A 38 33.77 -3.14 5.86
CA GLU A 38 34.38 -2.07 6.67
C GLU A 38 33.77 -0.68 6.38
N GLU A 39 33.46 -0.37 5.12
CA GLU A 39 32.80 0.88 4.74
C GLU A 39 31.36 0.94 5.27
N ILE A 40 30.62 -0.16 5.19
CA ILE A 40 29.27 -0.29 5.73
C ILE A 40 29.26 -0.09 7.26
N GLU A 41 30.19 -0.73 7.96
CA GLU A 41 30.36 -0.59 9.42
C GLU A 41 30.70 0.85 9.80
N LYS A 42 31.69 1.44 9.13
CA LYS A 42 32.13 2.81 9.37
C LYS A 42 31.05 3.84 9.11
N ALA A 43 30.17 3.57 8.15
CA ALA A 43 28.99 4.41 7.88
C ALA A 43 27.85 4.21 8.89
N GLY A 44 27.96 3.27 9.83
CA GLY A 44 26.92 2.96 10.80
C GLY A 44 25.72 2.21 10.21
N LEU A 45 25.90 1.56 9.07
CA LEU A 45 24.83 0.89 8.33
C LEU A 45 24.71 -0.62 8.63
N SER A 46 25.58 -1.17 9.47
CA SER A 46 25.58 -2.61 9.84
C SER A 46 24.20 -3.15 10.23
N PRO A 47 23.33 -2.43 10.97
CA PRO A 47 21.99 -2.93 11.31
C PRO A 47 21.08 -3.21 10.11
N TYR A 48 21.41 -2.69 8.95
CA TYR A 48 20.59 -2.82 7.73
C TYR A 48 21.13 -3.87 6.75
N TYR A 49 22.17 -4.61 7.14
CA TYR A 49 22.81 -5.63 6.33
C TYR A 49 23.05 -6.91 7.11
N THR A 50 22.98 -8.04 6.40
CA THR A 50 23.36 -9.36 6.94
C THR A 50 24.54 -9.89 6.12
N ASP A 51 25.62 -10.24 6.81
CA ASP A 51 26.79 -10.89 6.22
C ASP A 51 26.60 -12.41 6.23
N HIS A 52 26.74 -13.04 5.06
CA HIS A 52 26.71 -14.50 4.90
C HIS A 52 28.10 -15.11 4.62
N GLY A 53 29.16 -14.31 4.77
CA GLY A 53 30.54 -14.76 4.53
C GLY A 53 30.95 -14.86 3.05
N VAL A 54 30.02 -14.64 2.14
CA VAL A 54 30.25 -14.60 0.68
C VAL A 54 29.83 -13.25 0.09
N ASP A 55 28.90 -12.58 0.75
CA ASP A 55 28.41 -11.26 0.37
C ASP A 55 27.55 -10.68 1.52
N VAL A 56 27.21 -9.40 1.39
CA VAL A 56 26.38 -8.65 2.34
C VAL A 56 25.05 -8.36 1.71
N TYR A 57 23.96 -8.69 2.40
CA TYR A 57 22.60 -8.56 1.90
C TYR A 57 21.79 -7.56 2.74
N PRO A 58 20.98 -6.67 2.11
CA PRO A 58 20.07 -5.79 2.83
C PRO A 58 19.08 -6.56 3.70
N GLN A 59 18.75 -6.01 4.86
CA GLN A 59 17.68 -6.52 5.72
C GLN A 59 16.73 -5.41 6.15
N ALA A 60 15.53 -5.78 6.55
CA ALA A 60 14.54 -4.82 7.07
C ALA A 60 15.07 -4.11 8.32
N ALA A 61 14.84 -2.81 8.43
CA ALA A 61 15.25 -2.00 9.58
C ALA A 61 14.72 -2.53 10.93
N SER A 62 13.56 -3.21 10.91
CA SER A 62 12.99 -3.88 12.08
C SER A 62 13.73 -5.16 12.48
N GLY A 63 14.63 -5.68 11.66
CA GLY A 63 15.28 -6.99 11.85
C GLY A 63 14.37 -8.18 11.64
N MET A 64 13.09 -7.99 11.30
CA MET A 64 12.14 -9.09 11.07
C MET A 64 11.94 -9.35 9.59
N PRO A 65 12.02 -10.62 9.13
CA PRO A 65 11.64 -10.98 7.78
C PRO A 65 10.13 -10.77 7.57
N PHE A 66 9.70 -10.70 6.31
CA PHE A 66 8.28 -10.69 5.97
C PHE A 66 7.58 -11.94 6.54
N ASN A 67 6.53 -11.71 7.32
CA ASN A 67 5.86 -12.75 8.07
C ASN A 67 4.35 -12.46 8.15
N ALA A 68 3.51 -13.49 8.04
CA ALA A 68 2.06 -13.37 8.11
C ALA A 68 1.55 -12.76 9.44
N ASN A 69 2.31 -12.88 10.53
CA ASN A 69 1.99 -12.25 11.81
C ASN A 69 2.03 -10.72 11.75
N CYS A 70 2.69 -10.13 10.75
CA CYS A 70 2.77 -8.68 10.55
C CYS A 70 1.61 -8.13 9.71
N LEU A 71 0.74 -8.99 9.18
CA LEU A 71 -0.40 -8.57 8.38
C LEU A 71 -1.50 -7.96 9.27
N ALA A 72 -1.80 -6.69 9.03
CA ALA A 72 -2.78 -5.92 9.81
C ALA A 72 -4.23 -6.06 9.31
N CYS A 73 -4.52 -7.03 8.45
CA CYS A 73 -5.84 -7.25 7.87
C CYS A 73 -6.87 -7.63 8.94
N LYS A 74 -8.01 -6.95 8.98
CA LYS A 74 -9.10 -7.18 9.94
C LYS A 74 -10.30 -7.91 9.35
N GLY A 75 -10.32 -8.21 8.04
CA GLY A 75 -11.50 -8.77 7.38
C GLY A 75 -12.64 -7.77 7.16
N ASP A 76 -12.52 -6.54 7.64
CA ASP A 76 -13.43 -5.44 7.36
C ASP A 76 -12.91 -4.61 6.19
N VAL A 77 -13.73 -4.44 5.15
CA VAL A 77 -13.32 -3.77 3.92
C VAL A 77 -13.05 -2.27 4.10
N ILE A 78 -13.81 -1.61 4.98
CA ILE A 78 -13.61 -0.18 5.26
C ILE A 78 -12.33 0.03 6.06
N ALA A 79 -12.13 -0.77 7.11
CA ALA A 79 -10.92 -0.71 7.93
C ALA A 79 -9.67 -0.95 7.07
N ASN A 80 -9.68 -1.99 6.22
CA ASN A 80 -8.54 -2.31 5.36
C ASN A 80 -8.24 -1.19 4.35
N LEU A 81 -9.26 -0.63 3.68
CA LEU A 81 -9.05 0.48 2.73
C LEU A 81 -8.58 1.77 3.42
N GLN A 82 -8.95 2.02 4.68
CA GLN A 82 -8.41 3.15 5.46
C GLN A 82 -6.92 2.95 5.80
N GLU A 83 -6.53 1.73 6.13
CA GLU A 83 -5.11 1.39 6.34
C GLU A 83 -4.31 1.53 5.05
N ASP A 84 -4.85 1.06 3.91
CA ASP A 84 -4.23 1.24 2.60
C ASP A 84 -4.00 2.73 2.28
N LEU A 85 -5.03 3.57 2.46
CA LEU A 85 -4.92 5.03 2.28
C LEU A 85 -3.84 5.65 3.18
N ALA A 86 -3.77 5.22 4.42
CA ALA A 86 -2.76 5.71 5.36
C ALA A 86 -1.35 5.24 4.96
N ALA A 87 -1.22 4.01 4.43
CA ALA A 87 0.05 3.48 3.93
C ALA A 87 0.58 4.30 2.75
N GLU A 88 -0.27 4.59 1.76
CA GLU A 88 0.10 5.39 0.59
C GLU A 88 0.56 6.81 0.98
N GLN A 89 -0.10 7.44 1.95
CA GLN A 89 0.32 8.76 2.43
C GLN A 89 1.65 8.72 3.18
N LYS A 90 1.91 7.66 3.94
CA LYS A 90 3.20 7.46 4.61
C LYS A 90 4.31 7.24 3.59
N ALA A 91 4.08 6.41 2.58
CA ALA A 91 5.04 6.16 1.50
C ALA A 91 5.34 7.45 0.71
N ARG A 92 4.31 8.18 0.30
CA ARG A 92 4.46 9.48 -0.38
C ARG A 92 5.32 10.46 0.44
N ALA A 93 5.04 10.61 1.73
CA ALA A 93 5.80 11.49 2.61
C ALA A 93 7.26 11.03 2.79
N THR A 94 7.49 9.72 2.81
CA THR A 94 8.82 9.13 2.85
C THR A 94 9.60 9.44 1.58
N TYR A 95 9.00 9.24 0.41
CA TYR A 95 9.65 9.58 -0.86
C TYR A 95 9.96 11.09 -0.98
N GLU A 96 9.08 11.97 -0.54
CA GLU A 96 9.35 13.41 -0.50
C GLU A 96 10.58 13.73 0.35
N LYS A 97 10.69 13.09 1.51
CA LYS A 97 11.86 13.27 2.38
C LYS A 97 13.15 12.74 1.76
N LEU A 98 13.09 11.58 1.10
CA LEU A 98 14.25 11.00 0.41
C LEU A 98 14.69 11.86 -0.77
N ILE A 99 13.76 12.38 -1.57
CA ILE A 99 14.03 13.30 -2.68
C ILE A 99 14.76 14.55 -2.17
N ASP A 100 14.32 15.10 -1.03
CA ASP A 100 14.97 16.27 -0.42
C ASP A 100 16.39 15.96 0.07
N LEU A 101 16.59 14.79 0.67
CA LEU A 101 17.90 14.34 1.15
C LEU A 101 18.89 14.05 0.01
N CYS A 102 18.40 13.52 -1.10
CA CYS A 102 19.21 13.10 -2.25
C CYS A 102 19.20 14.11 -3.40
N ARG A 103 18.84 15.38 -3.16
CA ARG A 103 18.58 16.41 -4.19
C ARG A 103 19.68 16.58 -5.22
N ASP A 104 20.91 16.32 -4.85
CA ASP A 104 22.09 16.48 -5.69
C ASP A 104 22.47 15.21 -6.47
N GLU A 105 21.66 14.13 -6.34
CA GLU A 105 21.87 12.82 -6.95
C GLU A 105 20.72 12.49 -7.92
N PRO A 106 20.74 12.99 -9.15
CA PRO A 106 19.63 12.85 -10.09
C PRO A 106 19.26 11.40 -10.38
N ASP A 107 20.23 10.50 -10.46
CA ASP A 107 20.01 9.08 -10.73
C ASP A 107 19.22 8.37 -9.61
N VAL A 108 19.23 8.94 -8.41
CA VAL A 108 18.42 8.48 -7.26
C VAL A 108 17.08 9.23 -7.23
N VAL A 109 17.11 10.53 -7.44
CA VAL A 109 15.93 11.41 -7.29
C VAL A 109 14.87 11.13 -8.35
N ASP A 110 15.25 10.87 -9.60
CA ASP A 110 14.27 10.70 -10.68
C ASP A 110 13.41 9.43 -10.50
N PRO A 111 13.96 8.24 -10.17
CA PRO A 111 13.13 7.10 -9.80
C PRO A 111 12.24 7.35 -8.57
N LEU A 112 12.76 8.04 -7.54
CA LEU A 112 11.98 8.37 -6.35
C LEU A 112 10.82 9.32 -6.66
N ARG A 113 10.98 10.26 -7.59
CA ARG A 113 9.89 11.13 -8.08
C ARG A 113 8.80 10.33 -8.77
N PHE A 114 9.17 9.34 -9.57
CA PHE A 114 8.22 8.43 -10.19
C PHE A 114 7.44 7.66 -9.11
N LEU A 115 8.12 7.00 -8.18
CA LEU A 115 7.49 6.26 -7.08
C LEU A 115 6.53 7.16 -6.29
N ARG A 116 6.98 8.33 -5.86
CA ARG A 116 6.12 9.30 -5.16
C ARG A 116 4.84 9.62 -5.94
N GLN A 117 4.93 9.75 -7.26
CA GLN A 117 3.78 10.03 -8.11
C GLN A 117 2.80 8.84 -8.15
N ARG A 118 3.32 7.61 -8.09
CA ARG A 118 2.48 6.41 -8.04
C ARG A 118 1.69 6.32 -6.74
N GLU A 119 2.27 6.66 -5.61
CA GLU A 119 1.57 6.68 -4.30
C GLU A 119 0.35 7.63 -4.32
N ILE A 120 0.43 8.75 -5.04
CA ILE A 120 -0.71 9.66 -5.20
C ILE A 120 -1.84 8.99 -5.99
N VAL A 121 -1.51 8.25 -7.04
CA VAL A 121 -2.48 7.52 -7.85
C VAL A 121 -3.11 6.37 -7.06
N HIS A 122 -2.32 5.62 -6.31
CA HIS A 122 -2.79 4.53 -5.46
C HIS A 122 -3.75 5.06 -4.38
N PHE A 123 -3.37 6.13 -3.70
CA PHE A 123 -4.25 6.80 -2.73
C PHE A 123 -5.60 7.17 -3.34
N GLN A 124 -5.62 7.78 -4.53
CA GLN A 124 -6.86 8.12 -5.21
C GLN A 124 -7.70 6.87 -5.50
N ARG A 125 -7.10 5.81 -6.03
CA ARG A 125 -7.78 4.56 -6.37
C ARG A 125 -8.38 3.87 -5.14
N PHE A 126 -7.67 3.83 -4.02
CA PHE A 126 -8.19 3.32 -2.76
C PHE A 126 -9.32 4.18 -2.21
N GLY A 127 -9.22 5.50 -2.34
CA GLY A 127 -10.29 6.43 -1.96
C GLY A 127 -11.58 6.23 -2.76
N GLU A 128 -11.46 6.02 -4.07
CA GLU A 128 -12.60 5.68 -4.94
C GLU A 128 -13.22 4.32 -4.59
N ALA A 129 -12.39 3.33 -4.26
CA ALA A 129 -12.87 2.03 -3.79
C ALA A 129 -13.62 2.15 -2.47
N LEU A 130 -13.09 2.88 -1.49
CA LEU A 130 -13.71 3.13 -0.20
C LEU A 130 -15.08 3.80 -0.35
N ARG A 131 -15.16 4.84 -1.16
CA ARG A 131 -16.42 5.53 -1.46
C ARG A 131 -17.43 4.58 -2.07
N GLY A 132 -17.04 3.79 -3.07
CA GLY A 132 -17.95 2.82 -3.69
C GLY A 132 -18.48 1.75 -2.73
N VAL A 133 -17.69 1.34 -1.73
CA VAL A 133 -18.13 0.43 -0.66
C VAL A 133 -19.14 1.13 0.27
N GLN A 134 -18.85 2.36 0.67
CA GLN A 134 -19.75 3.16 1.53
C GLN A 134 -21.10 3.42 0.87
N ASP A 135 -21.12 3.77 -0.42
CA ASP A 135 -22.33 3.97 -1.19
C ASP A 135 -23.20 2.71 -1.23
N LYS A 136 -22.61 1.54 -1.53
CA LYS A 136 -23.31 0.24 -1.50
C LYS A 136 -23.88 -0.12 -0.13
N LEU A 137 -23.16 0.22 0.94
CA LEU A 137 -23.65 -0.01 2.30
C LEU A 137 -24.80 0.93 2.67
N ALA A 138 -24.81 2.15 2.15
CA ALA A 138 -25.92 3.08 2.32
C ALA A 138 -27.19 2.61 1.60
N GLU A 139 -27.06 2.08 0.37
CA GLU A 139 -28.16 1.47 -0.37
C GLU A 139 -28.78 0.28 0.41
N LYS A 140 -27.96 -0.63 0.94
CA LYS A 140 -28.47 -1.74 1.75
C LYS A 140 -29.21 -1.30 3.00
N LYS A 141 -28.81 -0.23 3.64
CA LYS A 141 -29.51 0.35 4.81
C LYS A 141 -30.89 0.88 4.44
N PHE A 142 -31.05 1.41 3.26
CA PHE A 142 -32.35 1.87 2.78
C PHE A 142 -33.37 0.74 2.68
N TYR A 143 -32.99 -0.40 2.14
CA TYR A 143 -33.86 -1.59 2.06
C TYR A 143 -34.21 -2.21 3.44
N MET A 144 -33.29 -2.18 4.40
CA MET A 144 -33.55 -2.68 5.75
C MET A 144 -34.57 -1.84 6.54
N ASN A 145 -34.71 -0.55 6.22
CA ASN A 145 -35.67 0.33 6.87
C ASN A 145 -37.10 0.16 6.33
N CYS A 146 -37.29 -0.45 5.16
CA CYS A 146 -38.63 -0.71 4.61
C CYS A 146 -39.37 -1.82 5.36
N ASP A 147 -38.66 -2.78 5.97
CA ASP A 147 -39.25 -3.88 6.71
C ASP A 147 -39.91 -3.46 8.06
N ASN A 148 -39.64 -2.23 8.53
CA ASN A 148 -40.18 -1.68 9.76
C ASN A 148 -41.35 -0.70 9.56
N MET A 149 -41.75 -0.41 8.32
CA MET A 149 -42.95 0.36 8.06
C MET A 149 -44.16 -0.58 7.96
N GLN A 150 -44.90 -0.72 9.05
CA GLN A 150 -46.23 -1.30 9.04
C GLN A 150 -47.13 -0.56 8.05
N ASN A 151 -47.52 -1.31 7.01
CA ASN A 151 -48.69 -1.06 6.16
C ASN A 151 -49.12 0.39 5.94
N SER A 152 -48.50 1.08 4.98
CA SER A 152 -49.20 1.92 4.00
C SER A 152 -48.18 2.49 3.02
N ASP A 153 -48.36 2.17 1.74
CA ASP A 153 -47.69 2.80 0.60
C ASP A 153 -46.23 2.44 0.30
N CYS A 154 -45.83 1.18 0.44
CA CYS A 154 -44.75 0.66 -0.39
C CYS A 154 -45.41 -0.09 -1.58
N GLY A 155 -45.44 0.52 -2.74
CA GLY A 155 -45.83 -0.13 -3.99
C GLY A 155 -44.82 -1.18 -4.41
N CYS A 156 -44.81 -2.34 -3.74
CA CYS A 156 -44.25 -3.55 -4.28
C CYS A 156 -45.25 -4.09 -5.30
N ASN A 157 -45.01 -3.87 -6.57
CA ASN A 157 -45.66 -4.62 -7.64
C ASN A 157 -45.43 -6.11 -7.40
N LYS A 158 -46.45 -6.79 -6.92
CA LYS A 158 -46.61 -8.21 -7.07
C LYS A 158 -47.26 -8.43 -8.44
N ASP A 159 -46.47 -8.64 -9.42
CA ASP A 159 -46.79 -9.24 -10.73
C ASP A 159 -45.49 -9.88 -11.21
N ASN A 160 -45.39 -11.11 -11.56
CA ASN A 160 -46.28 -12.18 -11.99
C ASN A 160 -45.51 -13.49 -12.06
N ASP A 161 -46.23 -14.56 -11.79
CA ASP A 161 -46.10 -15.93 -12.36
C ASP A 161 -44.73 -16.48 -12.76
#